data_448b2522340125c2917cddd18d575ede
#
_entry.id   448b2522340125c2917cddd18d575ede
#
_cell.length_a   1.000
_cell.length_b   1.000
_cell.length_c   1.000
_cell.angle_alpha   90.00
_cell.angle_beta   90.00
_cell.angle_gamma   90.00
#
_symmetry.space_group_name_H-M   'P 1'
#
loop_
_entity.id
_entity.type
_entity.pdbx_description
1 polymer ?
#
loop_
_entity_poly.entity_id
_entity_poly.type
_entity_poly.pdbx_seq_one_letter_code
_entity_poly.pdbx_strand_id
1 'polypeptide(L)'
;ELGSQTLGLLGFGHIAKAIAARAKAFGMRVHAANRSTVMSQHVDRMFALSDLHAFLAGIDIVVVTLPLTAQTQGLVDAAALQALRPSAWLVNVGRGPVVAEQALYDALKSKHLGGAIIDTWYQYPTPTLPECAPSKLDFAALDNVVMTPHMSGWTSGTVHRRQLTMAATTSVDRLSDD
;
A
#
# COMPACT_ATOMS: atom_id res chain seq x y z
N GLU A 1 -15.41 -15.33 0.19
CA GLU A 1 -14.70 -16.07 1.25
C GLU A 1 -13.20 -15.75 1.17
N LEU A 2 -12.58 -15.22 2.26
CA LEU A 2 -11.19 -14.77 2.23
C LEU A 2 -10.19 -15.94 2.08
N GLY A 3 -10.47 -17.08 2.70
CA GLY A 3 -9.55 -18.22 2.72
C GLY A 3 -9.20 -18.80 1.34
N SER A 4 -10.02 -18.56 0.32
CA SER A 4 -9.76 -18.99 -1.05
C SER A 4 -8.91 -17.99 -1.86
N GLN A 5 -8.69 -16.78 -1.31
CA GLN A 5 -8.03 -15.68 -2.02
C GLN A 5 -6.52 -15.62 -1.75
N THR A 6 -5.80 -15.03 -2.69
CA THR A 6 -4.38 -14.74 -2.60
C THR A 6 -4.17 -13.25 -2.35
N LEU A 7 -3.58 -12.94 -1.19
CA LEU A 7 -3.15 -11.59 -0.85
C LEU A 7 -1.74 -11.34 -1.35
N GLY A 8 -1.53 -10.27 -2.09
CA GLY A 8 -0.22 -9.79 -2.50
C GLY A 8 0.21 -8.58 -1.67
N LEU A 9 1.41 -8.62 -1.11
CA LEU A 9 2.00 -7.52 -0.34
C LEU A 9 3.14 -6.90 -1.13
N LEU A 10 2.92 -5.73 -1.70
CA LEU A 10 3.94 -4.99 -2.43
C LEU A 10 4.72 -4.10 -1.45
N GLY A 11 5.94 -4.53 -1.12
CA GLY A 11 6.72 -4.11 0.03
C GLY A 11 6.49 -5.05 1.23
N PHE A 12 7.57 -5.35 1.99
CA PHE A 12 7.47 -6.26 3.13
C PHE A 12 8.12 -5.68 4.40
N GLY A 13 7.67 -4.48 4.77
CA GLY A 13 8.02 -3.78 6.01
C GLY A 13 7.10 -4.15 7.18
N HIS A 14 7.11 -3.33 8.24
CA HIS A 14 6.33 -3.57 9.47
C HIS A 14 4.81 -3.70 9.20
N ILE A 15 4.24 -2.85 8.34
CA ILE A 15 2.82 -2.89 8.00
C ILE A 15 2.49 -4.21 7.29
N ALA A 16 3.25 -4.56 6.26
CA ALA A 16 3.02 -5.79 5.50
C ALA A 16 3.16 -7.04 6.35
N LYS A 17 4.15 -7.10 7.27
CA LYS A 17 4.30 -8.22 8.22
C LYS A 17 3.08 -8.38 9.14
N ALA A 18 2.54 -7.26 9.63
CA ALA A 18 1.34 -7.28 10.46
C ALA A 18 0.08 -7.71 9.68
N ILE A 19 -0.02 -7.33 8.41
CA ILE A 19 -1.09 -7.77 7.50
C ILE A 19 -0.95 -9.26 7.21
N ALA A 20 0.25 -9.73 6.85
CA ALA A 20 0.52 -11.14 6.53
C ALA A 20 0.07 -12.09 7.66
N ALA A 21 0.45 -11.78 8.90
CA ALA A 21 0.07 -12.59 10.07
C ALA A 21 -1.46 -12.70 10.21
N ARG A 22 -2.18 -11.61 9.97
CA ARG A 22 -3.65 -11.58 10.05
C ARG A 22 -4.31 -12.30 8.87
N ALA A 23 -3.79 -12.11 7.67
CA ALA A 23 -4.27 -12.80 6.47
C ALA A 23 -4.14 -14.32 6.60
N LYS A 24 -3.04 -14.81 7.16
CA LYS A 24 -2.87 -16.25 7.45
C LYS A 24 -3.90 -16.75 8.45
N ALA A 25 -4.29 -15.96 9.44
CA ALA A 25 -5.35 -16.34 10.39
C ALA A 25 -6.73 -16.47 9.71
N PHE A 26 -6.95 -15.80 8.59
CA PHE A 26 -8.14 -15.95 7.74
C PHE A 26 -8.00 -17.07 6.69
N GLY A 27 -6.91 -17.82 6.72
CA GLY A 27 -6.66 -18.92 5.76
C GLY A 27 -6.21 -18.48 4.38
N MET A 28 -5.88 -17.19 4.17
CA MET A 28 -5.45 -16.67 2.87
C MET A 28 -4.07 -17.21 2.45
N ARG A 29 -3.86 -17.34 1.15
CA ARG A 29 -2.51 -17.42 0.60
C ARG A 29 -1.89 -16.03 0.59
N VAL A 30 -0.64 -15.93 1.06
CA VAL A 30 0.08 -14.64 1.16
C VAL A 30 1.32 -14.70 0.29
N HIS A 31 1.36 -13.87 -0.73
CA HIS A 31 2.56 -13.59 -1.54
C HIS A 31 3.10 -12.21 -1.19
N ALA A 32 4.41 -12.03 -1.30
CA ALA A 32 5.02 -10.74 -1.10
C ALA A 32 6.07 -10.45 -2.17
N ALA A 33 6.20 -9.18 -2.57
CA ALA A 33 7.27 -8.69 -3.43
C ALA A 33 8.06 -7.61 -2.70
N ASN A 34 9.38 -7.74 -2.65
CA ASN A 34 10.24 -6.80 -1.94
C ASN A 34 11.61 -6.68 -2.63
N ARG A 35 12.35 -5.59 -2.35
CA ARG A 35 13.70 -5.36 -2.89
C ARG A 35 14.69 -6.43 -2.44
N SER A 36 14.61 -6.87 -1.20
CA SER A 36 15.44 -7.93 -0.64
C SER A 36 14.57 -9.10 -0.22
N THR A 37 15.09 -10.31 -0.34
CA THR A 37 14.42 -11.52 0.16
C THR A 37 14.34 -11.47 1.68
N VAL A 38 13.13 -11.65 2.22
CA VAL A 38 12.87 -11.69 3.65
C VAL A 38 12.15 -13.00 3.97
N MET A 39 12.72 -13.80 4.85
CA MET A 39 12.06 -15.01 5.33
C MET A 39 10.96 -14.65 6.33
N SER A 40 9.79 -15.25 6.16
CA SER A 40 8.66 -15.08 7.06
C SER A 40 7.75 -16.29 7.01
N GLN A 41 7.37 -16.83 8.18
CA GLN A 41 6.41 -17.94 8.29
C GLN A 41 4.99 -17.56 7.82
N HIS A 42 4.71 -16.27 7.60
CA HIS A 42 3.41 -15.78 7.16
C HIS A 42 3.36 -15.49 5.66
N VAL A 43 4.40 -15.85 4.90
CA VAL A 43 4.48 -15.64 3.44
C VAL A 43 4.68 -16.98 2.76
N ASP A 44 3.75 -17.34 1.87
CA ASP A 44 3.81 -18.59 1.12
C ASP A 44 4.78 -18.50 -0.07
N ARG A 45 4.91 -17.30 -0.66
CA ARG A 45 5.85 -17.06 -1.77
C ARG A 45 6.39 -15.63 -1.75
N MET A 46 7.71 -15.51 -1.85
CA MET A 46 8.41 -14.23 -1.97
C MET A 46 8.89 -14.03 -3.40
N PHE A 47 8.72 -12.81 -3.91
CA PHE A 47 9.17 -12.37 -5.24
C PHE A 47 10.16 -11.21 -5.11
N ALA A 48 11.09 -11.09 -6.04
CA ALA A 48 11.86 -9.87 -6.22
C ALA A 48 10.97 -8.77 -6.86
N LEU A 49 11.29 -7.50 -6.63
CA LEU A 49 10.56 -6.40 -7.30
C LEU A 49 10.76 -6.40 -8.83
N SER A 50 11.84 -6.98 -9.34
CA SER A 50 12.05 -7.23 -10.77
C SER A 50 11.00 -8.15 -11.39
N ASP A 51 10.39 -9.02 -10.59
CA ASP A 51 9.41 -10.01 -11.02
C ASP A 51 7.97 -9.54 -10.76
N LEU A 52 7.75 -8.22 -10.76
CA LEU A 52 6.48 -7.59 -10.38
C LEU A 52 5.28 -8.15 -11.16
N HIS A 53 5.39 -8.32 -12.47
CA HIS A 53 4.28 -8.86 -13.28
C HIS A 53 3.95 -10.30 -12.90
N ALA A 54 4.97 -11.15 -12.69
CA ALA A 54 4.78 -12.53 -12.25
C ALA A 54 4.17 -12.60 -10.84
N PHE A 55 4.53 -11.66 -9.96
CA PHE A 55 3.91 -11.51 -8.65
C PHE A 55 2.42 -11.15 -8.78
N LEU A 56 2.08 -10.14 -9.61
CA LEU A 56 0.71 -9.62 -9.72
C LEU A 56 -0.26 -10.60 -10.41
N ALA A 57 0.22 -11.42 -11.33
CA ALA A 57 -0.62 -12.33 -12.13
C ALA A 57 -1.47 -13.33 -11.32
N GLY A 58 -1.09 -13.61 -10.08
CA GLY A 58 -1.79 -14.57 -9.21
C GLY A 58 -2.55 -13.94 -8.04
N ILE A 59 -2.67 -12.61 -8.00
CA ILE A 59 -3.17 -11.88 -6.82
C ILE A 59 -4.64 -11.51 -6.99
N ASP A 60 -5.42 -11.73 -5.93
CA ASP A 60 -6.82 -11.31 -5.84
C ASP A 60 -6.94 -9.95 -5.12
N ILE A 61 -6.10 -9.69 -4.12
CA ILE A 61 -6.03 -8.42 -3.41
C ILE A 61 -4.56 -8.01 -3.29
N VAL A 62 -4.15 -6.89 -3.89
CA VAL A 62 -2.80 -6.35 -3.71
C VAL A 62 -2.81 -5.18 -2.74
N VAL A 63 -1.93 -5.20 -1.73
CA VAL A 63 -1.73 -4.11 -0.77
C VAL A 63 -0.36 -3.48 -1.02
N VAL A 64 -0.37 -2.20 -1.38
CA VAL A 64 0.83 -1.39 -1.60
C VAL A 64 1.26 -0.78 -0.26
N THR A 65 2.45 -1.15 0.22
CA THR A 65 3.04 -0.64 1.47
C THR A 65 4.44 -0.04 1.25
N LEU A 66 4.84 0.14 0.00
CA LEU A 66 6.15 0.71 -0.34
C LEU A 66 6.25 2.20 0.01
N PRO A 67 7.41 2.68 0.46
CA PRO A 67 7.69 4.10 0.53
C PRO A 67 7.86 4.67 -0.90
N LEU A 68 7.67 5.98 -1.06
CA LEU A 68 7.97 6.68 -2.30
C LEU A 68 9.47 6.97 -2.38
N THR A 69 10.09 6.48 -3.42
CA THR A 69 11.50 6.74 -3.81
C THR A 69 11.57 6.88 -5.32
N ALA A 70 12.70 7.29 -5.85
CA ALA A 70 12.90 7.34 -7.31
C ALA A 70 12.68 5.98 -7.99
N GLN A 71 12.95 4.85 -7.28
CA GLN A 71 12.76 3.50 -7.80
C GLN A 71 11.33 2.96 -7.66
N THR A 72 10.52 3.56 -6.78
CA THR A 72 9.15 3.09 -6.52
C THR A 72 8.09 4.02 -7.09
N GLN A 73 8.47 5.21 -7.53
CA GLN A 73 7.56 6.13 -8.20
C GLN A 73 7.06 5.53 -9.51
N GLY A 74 5.74 5.42 -9.66
CA GLY A 74 5.11 4.83 -10.82
C GLY A 74 5.40 3.34 -11.03
N LEU A 75 5.91 2.64 -10.01
CA LEU A 75 6.26 1.22 -10.09
C LEU A 75 5.05 0.37 -10.51
N VAL A 76 3.86 0.70 -10.01
CA VAL A 76 2.62 0.07 -10.44
C VAL A 76 2.05 0.91 -11.58
N ASP A 77 2.54 0.67 -12.77
CA ASP A 77 2.14 1.32 -14.02
C ASP A 77 0.99 0.59 -14.71
N ALA A 78 0.63 1.00 -15.93
CA ALA A 78 -0.45 0.38 -16.69
C ALA A 78 -0.19 -1.10 -16.98
N ALA A 79 1.05 -1.50 -17.28
CA ALA A 79 1.41 -2.88 -17.55
C ALA A 79 1.31 -3.75 -16.28
N ALA A 80 1.72 -3.22 -15.14
CA ALA A 80 1.57 -3.85 -13.84
C ALA A 80 0.09 -4.04 -13.48
N LEU A 81 -0.75 -3.03 -13.71
CA LEU A 81 -2.20 -3.13 -13.47
C LEU A 81 -2.87 -4.14 -14.40
N GLN A 82 -2.44 -4.22 -15.67
CA GLN A 82 -2.92 -5.23 -16.62
C GLN A 82 -2.52 -6.66 -16.24
N ALA A 83 -1.46 -6.85 -15.47
CA ALA A 83 -1.08 -8.17 -14.98
C ALA A 83 -1.98 -8.68 -13.83
N LEU A 84 -2.73 -7.80 -13.17
CA LEU A 84 -3.74 -8.20 -12.19
C LEU A 84 -4.96 -8.83 -12.88
N ARG A 85 -5.65 -9.69 -12.15
CA ARG A 85 -6.94 -10.25 -12.63
C ARG A 85 -8.01 -9.15 -12.71
N PRO A 86 -8.97 -9.24 -13.63
CA PRO A 86 -10.06 -8.26 -13.74
C PRO A 86 -10.92 -8.10 -12.48
N SER A 87 -10.96 -9.11 -11.61
CA SER A 87 -11.68 -9.06 -10.33
C SER A 87 -10.82 -8.58 -9.16
N ALA A 88 -9.51 -8.32 -9.39
CA ALA A 88 -8.58 -7.97 -8.33
C ALA A 88 -8.90 -6.60 -7.71
N TRP A 89 -8.58 -6.47 -6.42
CA TRP A 89 -8.64 -5.23 -5.68
C TRP A 89 -7.25 -4.70 -5.36
N LEU A 90 -7.08 -3.38 -5.50
CA LEU A 90 -5.87 -2.69 -5.10
C LEU A 90 -6.11 -1.85 -3.84
N VAL A 91 -5.26 -2.02 -2.83
CA VAL A 91 -5.28 -1.24 -1.58
C VAL A 91 -3.99 -0.45 -1.48
N ASN A 92 -4.05 0.88 -1.47
CA ASN A 92 -2.86 1.73 -1.33
C ASN A 92 -2.85 2.44 0.01
N VAL A 93 -2.01 1.95 0.92
CA VAL A 93 -1.71 2.55 2.24
C VAL A 93 -0.24 2.96 2.35
N GLY A 94 0.51 2.86 1.25
CA GLY A 94 1.91 3.27 1.16
C GLY A 94 2.06 4.76 0.85
N ARG A 95 2.16 5.08 -0.46
CA ARG A 95 2.20 6.44 -0.99
C ARG A 95 1.50 6.47 -2.35
N GLY A 96 0.69 7.50 -2.60
CA GLY A 96 -0.07 7.65 -3.86
C GLY A 96 0.77 7.43 -5.10
N PRO A 97 1.86 8.18 -5.32
CA PRO A 97 2.65 8.11 -6.55
C PRO A 97 3.43 6.79 -6.78
N VAL A 98 3.37 5.82 -5.87
CA VAL A 98 3.89 4.46 -6.14
C VAL A 98 3.04 3.77 -7.22
N VAL A 99 1.75 4.11 -7.29
CA VAL A 99 0.83 3.68 -8.34
C VAL A 99 0.65 4.84 -9.31
N ALA A 100 0.83 4.61 -10.60
CA ALA A 100 0.66 5.64 -11.62
C ALA A 100 -0.80 6.11 -11.65
N GLU A 101 -1.03 7.42 -11.41
CA GLU A 101 -2.36 8.02 -11.21
C GLU A 101 -3.31 7.75 -12.36
N GLN A 102 -2.89 8.12 -13.59
CA GLN A 102 -3.70 7.96 -14.79
C GLN A 102 -3.99 6.48 -15.06
N ALA A 103 -2.98 5.61 -14.92
CA ALA A 103 -3.13 4.18 -15.17
C ALA A 103 -4.13 3.53 -14.20
N LEU A 104 -4.10 3.89 -12.91
CA LEU A 104 -5.06 3.40 -11.93
C LEU A 104 -6.48 3.87 -12.24
N TYR A 105 -6.63 5.17 -12.56
CA TYR A 105 -7.93 5.73 -12.92
C TYR A 105 -8.54 5.03 -14.14
N ASP A 106 -7.75 4.83 -15.19
CA ASP A 106 -8.22 4.18 -16.42
C ASP A 106 -8.58 2.71 -16.19
N ALA A 107 -7.79 1.98 -15.41
CA ALA A 107 -8.07 0.60 -15.05
C ALA A 107 -9.36 0.43 -14.23
N LEU A 108 -9.65 1.38 -13.33
CA LEU A 108 -10.89 1.40 -12.55
C LEU A 108 -12.09 1.82 -13.39
N LYS A 109 -11.95 2.88 -14.19
CA LYS A 109 -13.01 3.39 -15.07
C LYS A 109 -13.44 2.36 -16.13
N SER A 110 -12.49 1.63 -16.69
CA SER A 110 -12.76 0.55 -17.64
C SER A 110 -13.25 -0.75 -16.99
N LYS A 111 -13.33 -0.81 -15.64
CA LYS A 111 -13.67 -2.01 -14.86
C LYS A 111 -12.70 -3.18 -15.11
N HIS A 112 -11.46 -2.87 -15.53
CA HIS A 112 -10.40 -3.88 -15.59
C HIS A 112 -10.06 -4.38 -14.17
N LEU A 113 -10.05 -3.51 -13.17
CA LEU A 113 -9.97 -3.89 -11.77
C LEU A 113 -11.36 -3.97 -11.13
N GLY A 114 -11.55 -4.92 -10.21
CA GLY A 114 -12.75 -5.01 -9.38
C GLY A 114 -12.96 -3.77 -8.54
N GLY A 115 -11.90 -3.19 -8.02
CA GLY A 115 -11.95 -1.91 -7.30
C GLY A 115 -10.63 -1.51 -6.66
N ALA A 116 -10.64 -0.34 -5.99
CA ALA A 116 -9.53 0.13 -5.21
C ALA A 116 -9.97 0.74 -3.87
N ILE A 117 -9.10 0.60 -2.86
CA ILE A 117 -9.17 1.31 -1.57
C ILE A 117 -7.93 2.20 -1.50
N ILE A 118 -8.11 3.51 -1.49
CA ILE A 118 -7.03 4.49 -1.57
C ILE A 118 -7.03 5.33 -0.31
N ASP A 119 -6.01 5.18 0.53
CA ASP A 119 -5.81 5.99 1.74
C ASP A 119 -4.74 7.07 1.51
N THR A 120 -3.81 6.84 0.58
CA THR A 120 -2.72 7.76 0.26
C THR A 120 -2.87 8.34 -1.14
N TRP A 121 -2.79 9.66 -1.25
CA TRP A 121 -3.19 10.40 -2.44
C TRP A 121 -2.02 11.03 -3.19
N TYR A 122 -2.31 11.60 -4.35
CA TYR A 122 -1.35 12.24 -5.25
C TYR A 122 -1.12 13.71 -4.90
N GLN A 123 -2.12 14.35 -4.29
CA GLN A 123 -2.07 15.75 -3.87
C GLN A 123 -2.49 15.87 -2.41
N TYR A 124 -1.86 16.80 -1.71
CA TYR A 124 -2.15 17.14 -0.33
C TYR A 124 -2.17 18.64 -0.14
N PRO A 125 -2.98 19.19 0.77
CA PRO A 125 -2.95 20.59 1.12
C PRO A 125 -1.55 21.06 1.50
N THR A 126 -1.22 22.27 1.09
CA THR A 126 0.03 22.95 1.43
C THR A 126 -0.28 24.32 2.04
N PRO A 127 0.68 24.99 2.70
CA PRO A 127 0.46 26.35 3.22
C PRO A 127 0.03 27.35 2.12
N THR A 128 0.49 27.15 0.88
CA THR A 128 0.14 28.00 -0.28
C THR A 128 -1.11 27.54 -1.02
N LEU A 129 -1.57 26.30 -0.80
CA LEU A 129 -2.79 25.72 -1.36
C LEU A 129 -3.48 24.91 -0.26
N PRO A 130 -4.18 25.56 0.69
CA PRO A 130 -4.77 24.89 1.85
C PRO A 130 -5.93 23.98 1.50
N GLU A 131 -6.56 24.18 0.36
CA GLU A 131 -7.62 23.34 -0.18
C GLU A 131 -7.23 22.81 -1.55
N CYS A 132 -7.17 21.51 -1.71
CA CYS A 132 -6.91 20.86 -2.99
C CYS A 132 -7.65 19.52 -3.07
N ALA A 133 -8.03 19.15 -4.30
CA ALA A 133 -8.51 17.79 -4.55
C ALA A 133 -7.35 16.79 -4.35
N PRO A 134 -7.64 15.58 -3.86
CA PRO A 134 -6.61 14.57 -3.61
C PRO A 134 -5.93 14.05 -4.88
N SER A 135 -6.55 14.29 -6.03
CA SER A 135 -6.12 13.86 -7.36
C SER A 135 -6.55 14.90 -8.40
N LYS A 136 -5.88 14.92 -9.55
CA LYS A 136 -6.32 15.67 -10.74
C LYS A 136 -7.47 14.96 -11.48
N LEU A 137 -7.70 13.69 -11.16
CA LEU A 137 -8.71 12.84 -11.77
C LEU A 137 -9.86 12.62 -10.78
N ASP A 138 -11.07 12.54 -11.28
CA ASP A 138 -12.28 12.39 -10.46
C ASP A 138 -12.51 10.93 -10.03
N PHE A 139 -11.69 10.46 -9.09
CA PHE A 139 -11.89 9.14 -8.49
C PHE A 139 -13.21 9.03 -7.71
N ALA A 140 -13.77 10.14 -7.24
CA ALA A 140 -15.02 10.14 -6.50
C ALA A 140 -16.25 9.80 -7.38
N ALA A 141 -16.15 10.01 -8.69
CA ALA A 141 -17.18 9.61 -9.64
C ALA A 141 -17.18 8.11 -9.97
N LEU A 142 -16.18 7.35 -9.51
CA LEU A 142 -16.08 5.91 -9.75
C LEU A 142 -16.79 5.12 -8.63
N ASP A 143 -17.64 4.16 -9.00
CA ASP A 143 -18.45 3.35 -8.08
C ASP A 143 -17.66 2.18 -7.44
N ASN A 144 -16.44 1.91 -7.90
CA ASN A 144 -15.55 0.86 -7.42
C ASN A 144 -14.32 1.39 -6.68
N VAL A 145 -14.42 2.59 -6.10
CA VAL A 145 -13.35 3.20 -5.31
C VAL A 145 -13.82 3.55 -3.90
N VAL A 146 -13.06 3.13 -2.91
CA VAL A 146 -13.19 3.57 -1.53
C VAL A 146 -12.06 4.56 -1.24
N MET A 147 -12.42 5.78 -0.87
CA MET A 147 -11.50 6.88 -0.60
C MET A 147 -11.44 7.19 0.89
N THR A 148 -10.24 7.24 1.47
CA THR A 148 -10.04 7.68 2.85
C THR A 148 -8.96 8.77 2.91
N PRO A 149 -9.03 9.72 3.87
CA PRO A 149 -8.17 10.90 3.89
C PRO A 149 -6.84 10.67 4.63
N HIS A 150 -6.08 9.65 4.23
CA HIS A 150 -4.79 9.26 4.81
C HIS A 150 -4.86 9.03 6.32
N MET A 151 -5.86 8.29 6.75
CA MET A 151 -6.15 8.08 8.17
C MET A 151 -6.00 6.63 8.65
N SER A 152 -5.63 5.69 7.77
CA SER A 152 -5.52 4.26 8.12
C SER A 152 -4.54 3.97 9.27
N GLY A 153 -3.56 4.85 9.50
CA GLY A 153 -2.62 4.78 10.61
C GLY A 153 -3.03 5.58 11.86
N TRP A 154 -4.17 6.27 11.84
CA TRP A 154 -4.60 7.14 12.93
C TRP A 154 -5.50 6.38 13.91
N THR A 155 -5.00 6.17 15.11
CA THR A 155 -5.77 5.65 16.24
C THR A 155 -5.36 6.43 17.50
N SER A 156 -6.22 6.49 18.51
CA SER A 156 -5.89 7.11 19.81
C SER A 156 -4.59 6.54 20.41
N GLY A 157 -4.39 5.22 20.30
CA GLY A 157 -3.16 4.56 20.75
C GLY A 157 -1.92 4.85 19.89
N THR A 158 -2.07 5.23 18.62
CA THR A 158 -0.93 5.54 17.75
C THR A 158 -0.29 6.87 18.11
N VAL A 159 -1.09 7.88 18.41
CA VAL A 159 -0.61 9.21 18.86
C VAL A 159 0.18 9.04 20.15
N HIS A 160 -0.38 8.37 21.14
CA HIS A 160 0.27 8.14 22.45
C HIS A 160 1.58 7.35 22.30
N ARG A 161 1.61 6.27 21.51
CA ARG A 161 2.85 5.48 21.28
C ARG A 161 3.93 6.31 20.57
N ARG A 162 3.59 7.14 19.59
CA ARG A 162 4.55 8.03 18.92
C ARG A 162 5.16 9.04 19.91
N GLN A 163 4.35 9.63 20.78
CA GLN A 163 4.83 10.54 21.82
C GLN A 163 5.82 9.85 22.77
N LEU A 164 5.50 8.64 23.24
CA LEU A 164 6.40 7.85 24.10
C LEU A 164 7.71 7.49 23.39
N THR A 165 7.66 7.10 22.11
CA THR A 165 8.87 6.76 21.34
C THR A 165 9.74 7.99 21.14
N MET A 166 9.17 9.15 20.80
CA MET A 166 9.92 10.41 20.68
C MET A 166 10.57 10.83 21.99
N ALA A 167 9.84 10.73 23.11
CA ALA A 167 10.37 11.05 24.43
C ALA A 167 11.55 10.14 24.81
N ALA A 168 11.45 8.84 24.52
CA ALA A 168 12.53 7.88 24.78
C ALA A 168 13.79 8.17 23.94
N THR A 169 13.62 8.48 22.64
CA THR A 169 14.75 8.80 21.73
C THR A 169 15.46 10.09 22.18
N THR A 170 14.69 11.13 22.53
CA THR A 170 15.27 12.41 23.01
C THR A 170 16.02 12.25 24.34
N SER A 171 15.63 11.28 25.17
CA SER A 171 16.31 10.99 26.44
C SER A 171 17.64 10.26 26.23
N VAL A 172 17.74 9.40 25.21
CA VAL A 172 18.98 8.67 24.87
C VAL A 172 20.03 9.62 24.30
N ASP A 173 19.64 10.54 23.42
CA ASP A 173 20.57 11.50 22.81
C ASP A 173 21.19 12.48 23.87
N ARG A 174 20.48 12.77 24.96
CA ARG A 174 21.00 13.59 26.04
C ARG A 174 21.99 12.89 26.98
N LEU A 175 22.02 11.56 26.97
CA LEU A 175 22.93 10.76 27.81
C LEU A 175 24.21 10.37 27.05
N SER A 176 24.31 10.67 25.76
CA SER A 176 25.49 10.40 24.93
C SER A 176 26.41 11.61 24.76
N ASP A 177 26.04 12.77 25.31
CA ASP A 177 26.82 14.05 25.24
C ASP A 177 27.52 14.40 26.57
N ASP A 178 27.51 13.49 27.57
CA ASP A 178 28.33 13.54 28.81
C ASP A 178 29.39 12.41 28.76
#